data_f380b1f53483d2a62a39886c9e630810
#
_entry.id   f380b1f53483d2a62a39886c9e630810
#
_cell.length_a   1.000
_cell.length_b   1.000
_cell.length_c   1.000
_cell.angle_alpha   90.00
_cell.angle_beta   90.00
_cell.angle_gamma   90.00
#
_symmetry.space_group_name_H-M   'P 1'
#
loop_
_entity.id
_entity.type
_entity.pdbx_description
1 polymer ?
#
loop_
_entity_poly.entity_id
_entity_poly.type
_entity_poly.pdbx_seq_one_letter_code
_entity_poly.pdbx_strand_id
1 'polypeptide(L)'
;MKTRFILINTSHAGNVGAAARAMKVMGFDDLVLVAPRWANVLRREETIQRASGALDVLNNAKIVETLDEALDGISHLCATAMTPRDFGPPTRAPREHFELLLKKELPTQYLRDLEADFVHKFEPASLKINMKVNLDGSTPETPQGVGFLFGSERFGMTNEDVYRCHVALSIPSNPQFGSLNLAAALQVIAYEWRLALGLAGYGAFAVQAATAEPALADAAQVSGMLAHLEQGLVAIQFLDPEAPKKLMPRLNQLFNRAAVTQEEVHILRGVAKAMLEAAKPVKR
;
A
#
# COMPACT_ATOMS: atom_id res chain seq x y z
N MET A 1 -12.57 10.88 -7.77
CA MET A 1 -11.78 10.50 -8.97
C MET A 1 -12.17 9.08 -9.36
N LYS A 2 -12.55 8.86 -10.62
CA LYS A 2 -12.91 7.53 -11.12
C LYS A 2 -11.68 6.64 -11.20
N THR A 3 -11.78 5.39 -10.75
CA THR A 3 -10.69 4.41 -10.83
C THR A 3 -11.21 3.18 -11.53
N ARG A 4 -10.57 2.78 -12.65
CA ARG A 4 -10.97 1.65 -13.47
C ARG A 4 -9.84 0.66 -13.64
N PHE A 5 -10.14 -0.62 -13.45
CA PHE A 5 -9.24 -1.73 -13.74
C PHE A 5 -9.68 -2.41 -15.04
N ILE A 6 -8.77 -2.53 -15.99
CA ILE A 6 -9.05 -3.01 -17.35
C ILE A 6 -8.20 -4.26 -17.60
N LEU A 7 -8.86 -5.39 -17.83
CA LEU A 7 -8.19 -6.65 -18.18
C LEU A 7 -8.33 -6.89 -19.67
N ILE A 8 -7.21 -6.97 -20.39
CA ILE A 8 -7.17 -7.10 -21.85
C ILE A 8 -6.88 -8.57 -22.21
N ASN A 9 -7.72 -9.16 -23.06
CA ASN A 9 -7.57 -10.52 -23.60
C ASN A 9 -7.30 -11.57 -22.51
N THR A 10 -7.94 -11.45 -21.36
CA THR A 10 -7.75 -12.40 -20.26
C THR A 10 -8.14 -13.82 -20.69
N SER A 11 -7.27 -14.78 -20.42
CA SER A 11 -7.41 -16.17 -20.86
C SER A 11 -7.88 -17.13 -19.77
N HIS A 12 -7.81 -16.74 -18.50
CA HIS A 12 -8.16 -17.56 -17.35
C HIS A 12 -9.29 -16.97 -16.52
N ALA A 13 -10.40 -17.69 -16.47
CA ALA A 13 -11.60 -17.27 -15.73
C ALA A 13 -11.31 -17.04 -14.23
N GLY A 14 -10.47 -17.88 -13.62
CA GLY A 14 -10.09 -17.73 -12.23
C GLY A 14 -9.34 -16.42 -11.91
N ASN A 15 -8.57 -15.87 -12.87
CA ASN A 15 -7.90 -14.59 -12.69
C ASN A 15 -8.90 -13.42 -12.64
N VAL A 16 -9.98 -13.50 -13.43
CA VAL A 16 -11.06 -12.49 -13.38
C VAL A 16 -11.72 -12.46 -12.00
N GLY A 17 -12.05 -13.64 -11.46
CA GLY A 17 -12.63 -13.73 -10.12
C GLY A 17 -11.68 -13.25 -9.03
N ALA A 18 -10.41 -13.66 -9.10
CA ALA A 18 -9.39 -13.22 -8.16
C ALA A 18 -9.12 -11.71 -8.24
N ALA A 19 -9.15 -11.13 -9.46
CA ALA A 19 -9.05 -9.68 -9.68
C ALA A 19 -10.22 -8.93 -9.04
N ALA A 20 -11.45 -9.38 -9.24
CA ALA A 20 -12.63 -8.79 -8.61
C ALA A 20 -12.52 -8.81 -7.07
N ARG A 21 -12.05 -9.91 -6.49
CA ARG A 21 -11.78 -10.00 -5.06
C ARG A 21 -10.71 -9.02 -4.60
N ALA A 22 -9.60 -8.93 -5.33
CA ALA A 22 -8.52 -8.00 -5.04
C ALA A 22 -9.00 -6.54 -5.04
N MET A 23 -9.80 -6.16 -6.05
CA MET A 23 -10.40 -4.84 -6.15
C MET A 23 -11.32 -4.54 -4.96
N LYS A 24 -12.23 -5.46 -4.63
CA LYS A 24 -13.17 -5.27 -3.52
C LYS A 24 -12.46 -5.08 -2.19
N VAL A 25 -11.43 -5.87 -1.91
CA VAL A 25 -10.60 -5.73 -0.69
C VAL A 25 -9.99 -4.34 -0.59
N MET A 26 -9.62 -3.74 -1.73
CA MET A 26 -9.06 -2.39 -1.81
C MET A 26 -10.12 -1.29 -1.97
N GLY A 27 -11.41 -1.63 -2.03
CA GLY A 27 -12.51 -0.67 -2.10
C GLY A 27 -12.75 -0.12 -3.51
N PHE A 28 -12.43 -0.89 -4.55
CA PHE A 28 -12.68 -0.56 -5.95
C PHE A 28 -13.66 -1.55 -6.58
N ASP A 29 -14.46 -1.08 -7.54
CA ASP A 29 -15.56 -1.83 -8.15
C ASP A 29 -15.70 -1.66 -9.67
N ASP A 30 -15.02 -0.68 -10.31
CA ASP A 30 -15.11 -0.46 -11.76
C ASP A 30 -14.14 -1.38 -12.51
N LEU A 31 -14.63 -2.58 -12.86
CA LEU A 31 -13.92 -3.60 -13.63
C LEU A 31 -14.43 -3.64 -15.07
N VAL A 32 -13.51 -3.56 -16.04
CA VAL A 32 -13.81 -3.72 -17.46
C VAL A 32 -12.94 -4.81 -18.07
N LEU A 33 -13.53 -5.68 -18.86
CA LEU A 33 -12.87 -6.74 -19.61
C LEU A 33 -12.91 -6.41 -21.09
N VAL A 34 -11.74 -6.30 -21.72
CA VAL A 34 -11.63 -6.08 -23.17
C VAL A 34 -11.37 -7.40 -23.86
N ALA A 35 -12.26 -7.79 -24.76
CA ALA A 35 -12.19 -9.01 -25.57
C ALA A 35 -11.69 -10.24 -24.78
N PRO A 36 -12.32 -10.61 -23.66
CA PRO A 36 -11.90 -11.77 -22.89
C PRO A 36 -12.09 -13.05 -23.72
N ARG A 37 -11.23 -14.04 -23.55
CA ARG A 37 -11.31 -15.33 -24.27
C ARG A 37 -12.69 -15.97 -24.25
N TRP A 38 -13.43 -15.78 -23.16
CA TRP A 38 -14.76 -16.36 -22.98
C TRP A 38 -15.80 -15.26 -22.83
N ALA A 39 -16.74 -15.15 -23.73
CA ALA A 39 -17.81 -14.17 -23.67
C ALA A 39 -18.64 -14.25 -22.36
N ASN A 40 -18.74 -15.46 -21.79
CA ASN A 40 -19.44 -15.71 -20.53
C ASN A 40 -18.53 -15.77 -19.30
N VAL A 41 -17.31 -15.19 -19.36
CA VAL A 41 -16.28 -15.30 -18.33
C VAL A 41 -16.78 -14.92 -16.94
N LEU A 42 -17.62 -13.90 -16.83
CA LEU A 42 -18.18 -13.40 -15.56
C LEU A 42 -19.11 -14.42 -14.87
N ARG A 43 -19.68 -15.36 -15.62
CA ARG A 43 -20.62 -16.39 -15.13
C ARG A 43 -19.99 -17.78 -15.01
N ARG A 44 -18.71 -17.93 -15.31
CA ARG A 44 -18.03 -19.21 -15.17
C ARG A 44 -17.87 -19.58 -13.70
N GLU A 45 -18.03 -20.84 -13.39
CA GLU A 45 -17.93 -21.35 -12.02
C GLU A 45 -16.60 -20.98 -11.37
N GLU A 46 -15.49 -21.14 -12.09
CA GLU A 46 -14.16 -20.78 -11.62
C GLU A 46 -14.05 -19.28 -11.27
N THR A 47 -14.65 -18.38 -12.06
CA THR A 47 -14.70 -16.95 -11.79
C THR A 47 -15.43 -16.68 -10.48
N ILE A 48 -16.62 -17.28 -10.32
CA ILE A 48 -17.47 -17.11 -9.14
C ILE A 48 -16.76 -17.63 -7.89
N GLN A 49 -16.18 -18.82 -7.94
CA GLN A 49 -15.46 -19.41 -6.82
C GLN A 49 -14.27 -18.55 -6.38
N ARG A 50 -13.48 -18.05 -7.34
CA ARG A 50 -12.30 -17.21 -7.03
C ARG A 50 -12.67 -15.81 -6.56
N ALA A 51 -13.81 -15.27 -6.98
CA ALA A 51 -14.32 -13.99 -6.53
C ALA A 51 -14.77 -14.04 -5.06
N SER A 52 -15.19 -15.23 -4.57
CA SER A 52 -15.69 -15.37 -3.19
C SER A 52 -16.80 -14.36 -2.88
N GLY A 53 -16.63 -13.47 -1.91
CA GLY A 53 -17.58 -12.41 -1.55
C GLY A 53 -17.62 -11.19 -2.49
N ALA A 54 -16.91 -11.18 -3.63
CA ALA A 54 -16.82 -10.04 -4.55
C ALA A 54 -17.74 -10.18 -5.79
N LEU A 55 -18.90 -10.82 -5.63
CA LEU A 55 -19.85 -11.02 -6.72
C LEU A 55 -20.47 -9.70 -7.21
N ASP A 56 -20.59 -8.72 -6.37
CA ASP A 56 -21.03 -7.37 -6.72
C ASP A 56 -20.10 -6.71 -7.74
N VAL A 57 -18.78 -6.84 -7.60
CA VAL A 57 -17.80 -6.36 -8.59
C VAL A 57 -17.99 -7.08 -9.92
N LEU A 58 -18.20 -8.41 -9.91
CA LEU A 58 -18.45 -9.18 -11.14
C LEU A 58 -19.77 -8.79 -11.81
N ASN A 59 -20.81 -8.54 -11.01
CA ASN A 59 -22.14 -8.18 -11.53
C ASN A 59 -22.14 -6.78 -12.18
N ASN A 60 -21.29 -5.88 -11.70
CA ASN A 60 -21.11 -4.53 -12.24
C ASN A 60 -20.07 -4.49 -13.36
N ALA A 61 -19.27 -5.55 -13.54
CA ALA A 61 -18.23 -5.59 -14.55
C ALA A 61 -18.81 -5.52 -15.97
N LYS A 62 -18.10 -4.82 -16.86
CA LYS A 62 -18.47 -4.68 -18.26
C LYS A 62 -17.52 -5.50 -19.14
N ILE A 63 -18.08 -6.08 -20.19
CA ILE A 63 -17.31 -6.70 -21.28
C ILE A 63 -17.48 -5.82 -22.50
N VAL A 64 -16.37 -5.44 -23.11
CA VAL A 64 -16.31 -4.62 -24.33
C VAL A 64 -15.40 -5.29 -25.36
N GLU A 65 -15.56 -4.93 -26.62
CA GLU A 65 -14.77 -5.53 -27.71
C GLU A 65 -13.43 -4.82 -27.91
N THR A 66 -13.37 -3.51 -27.63
CA THR A 66 -12.20 -2.69 -27.89
C THR A 66 -11.71 -1.96 -26.65
N LEU A 67 -10.43 -1.61 -26.64
CA LEU A 67 -9.85 -0.79 -25.57
C LEU A 67 -10.49 0.62 -25.55
N ASP A 68 -10.85 1.16 -26.70
CA ASP A 68 -11.50 2.49 -26.81
C ASP A 68 -12.80 2.56 -26.02
N GLU A 69 -13.62 1.53 -26.08
CA GLU A 69 -14.87 1.45 -25.30
C GLU A 69 -14.60 1.38 -23.80
N ALA A 70 -13.44 0.85 -23.40
CA ALA A 70 -13.06 0.77 -22.00
C ALA A 70 -12.55 2.10 -21.43
N LEU A 71 -12.20 3.09 -22.26
CA LEU A 71 -11.54 4.33 -21.84
C LEU A 71 -12.48 5.50 -21.49
N ASP A 72 -13.79 5.33 -21.65
CA ASP A 72 -14.75 6.39 -21.35
C ASP A 72 -14.60 6.92 -19.91
N GLY A 73 -14.37 8.23 -19.78
CA GLY A 73 -14.16 8.92 -18.51
C GLY A 73 -12.79 8.64 -17.84
N ILE A 74 -11.82 8.09 -18.58
CA ILE A 74 -10.44 7.89 -18.13
C ILE A 74 -9.55 8.92 -18.81
N SER A 75 -8.87 9.74 -18.03
CA SER A 75 -7.97 10.79 -18.50
C SER A 75 -6.49 10.47 -18.24
N HIS A 76 -6.19 9.48 -17.40
CA HIS A 76 -4.83 9.01 -17.14
C HIS A 76 -4.77 7.49 -17.19
N LEU A 77 -3.90 6.95 -18.04
CA LEU A 77 -3.83 5.52 -18.34
C LEU A 77 -2.47 4.96 -17.92
N CYS A 78 -2.49 3.92 -17.14
CA CYS A 78 -1.31 3.23 -16.63
C CYS A 78 -1.26 1.80 -17.18
N ALA A 79 -0.22 1.45 -17.93
CA ALA A 79 0.06 0.07 -18.28
C ALA A 79 0.74 -0.65 -17.11
N THR A 80 0.49 -1.95 -16.93
CA THR A 80 1.30 -2.79 -16.05
C THR A 80 2.29 -3.59 -16.91
N ALA A 81 3.57 -3.35 -16.73
CA ALA A 81 4.61 -3.98 -17.54
C ALA A 81 5.81 -4.36 -16.69
N MET A 82 6.40 -5.53 -16.96
CA MET A 82 7.63 -5.97 -16.27
C MET A 82 8.88 -5.32 -16.85
N THR A 83 8.89 -5.05 -18.16
CA THR A 83 10.06 -4.54 -18.88
C THR A 83 9.72 -3.26 -19.62
N PRO A 84 10.62 -2.28 -19.63
CA PRO A 84 10.52 -1.11 -20.50
C PRO A 84 10.36 -1.53 -21.95
N ARG A 85 9.65 -0.73 -22.74
CA ARG A 85 9.48 -0.91 -24.16
C ARG A 85 10.19 0.19 -24.93
N ASP A 86 10.84 -0.18 -26.02
CA ASP A 86 11.39 0.83 -26.95
C ASP A 86 10.24 1.73 -27.42
N PHE A 87 10.44 3.03 -27.33
CA PHE A 87 9.43 4.05 -27.67
C PHE A 87 8.13 4.00 -26.81
N GLY A 88 8.17 3.28 -25.68
CA GLY A 88 7.04 3.23 -24.75
C GLY A 88 7.02 4.39 -23.76
N PRO A 89 5.95 4.51 -22.98
CA PRO A 89 5.86 5.50 -21.91
C PRO A 89 6.93 5.22 -20.84
N PRO A 90 7.25 6.20 -19.97
CA PRO A 90 8.22 6.00 -18.90
C PRO A 90 7.82 4.85 -18.01
N THR A 91 8.80 4.12 -17.57
CA THR A 91 8.62 3.05 -16.59
C THR A 91 8.90 3.59 -15.20
N ARG A 92 7.93 3.41 -14.28
CA ARG A 92 8.04 3.87 -12.89
C ARG A 92 7.50 2.83 -11.92
N ALA A 93 7.99 2.88 -10.67
CA ALA A 93 7.37 2.14 -9.59
C ALA A 93 5.98 2.73 -9.27
N PRO A 94 4.98 1.89 -8.91
CA PRO A 94 3.62 2.36 -8.65
C PRO A 94 3.56 3.49 -7.61
N ARG A 95 4.21 3.34 -6.47
CA ARG A 95 4.23 4.34 -5.39
C ARG A 95 4.76 5.68 -5.85
N GLU A 96 5.93 5.68 -6.47
CA GLU A 96 6.56 6.88 -7.02
C GLU A 96 5.64 7.60 -8.01
N HIS A 97 5.09 6.85 -8.96
CA HIS A 97 4.21 7.43 -9.97
C HIS A 97 2.94 8.03 -9.37
N PHE A 98 2.30 7.35 -8.43
CA PHE A 98 1.05 7.82 -7.82
C PHE A 98 1.27 9.06 -6.95
N GLU A 99 2.40 9.16 -6.27
CA GLU A 99 2.77 10.37 -5.55
C GLU A 99 2.93 11.57 -6.50
N LEU A 100 3.65 11.40 -7.60
CA LEU A 100 3.82 12.44 -8.61
C LEU A 100 2.48 12.86 -9.24
N LEU A 101 1.63 11.88 -9.56
CA LEU A 101 0.33 12.12 -10.18
C LEU A 101 -0.59 12.94 -9.27
N LEU A 102 -0.63 12.63 -7.99
CA LEU A 102 -1.54 13.29 -7.04
C LEU A 102 -0.99 14.64 -6.55
N LYS A 103 0.34 14.80 -6.49
CA LYS A 103 0.98 16.09 -6.18
C LYS A 103 0.98 17.06 -7.38
N LYS A 104 0.50 16.63 -8.55
CA LYS A 104 0.57 17.38 -9.81
C LYS A 104 2.01 17.73 -10.24
N GLU A 105 2.96 16.92 -9.86
CA GLU A 105 4.40 17.12 -10.14
C GLU A 105 4.88 16.36 -11.39
N LEU A 106 3.96 15.86 -12.21
CA LEU A 106 4.33 15.25 -13.50
C LEU A 106 4.87 16.34 -14.43
N PRO A 107 6.11 16.19 -14.96
CA PRO A 107 6.70 17.22 -15.79
C PRO A 107 5.82 17.53 -17.02
N THR A 108 5.46 18.79 -17.21
CA THR A 108 4.68 19.28 -18.37
C THR A 108 5.42 19.02 -19.70
N GLN A 109 6.75 18.94 -19.65
CA GLN A 109 7.60 18.62 -20.78
C GLN A 109 7.35 17.22 -21.33
N TYR A 110 6.96 16.30 -20.47
CA TYR A 110 6.65 14.91 -20.80
C TYR A 110 5.44 14.75 -21.74
N LEU A 111 4.46 15.63 -21.61
CA LEU A 111 3.29 15.65 -22.50
C LEU A 111 3.64 16.21 -23.87
N ARG A 112 4.60 17.16 -23.95
CA ARG A 112 5.06 17.78 -25.20
C ARG A 112 5.98 16.87 -26.02
N ASP A 113 6.82 16.08 -25.36
CA ASP A 113 7.75 15.18 -26.04
C ASP A 113 7.00 13.99 -26.67
N LEU A 114 5.93 13.52 -26.02
CA LEU A 114 5.02 12.52 -26.61
C LEU A 114 4.27 13.06 -27.83
N GLU A 115 3.83 14.33 -27.81
CA GLU A 115 3.16 14.97 -28.96
C GLU A 115 4.13 15.18 -30.13
N ALA A 116 5.36 15.58 -29.86
CA ALA A 116 6.36 15.88 -30.91
C ALA A 116 6.86 14.60 -31.62
N ASP A 117 7.10 13.51 -30.88
CA ASP A 117 7.56 12.24 -31.45
C ASP A 117 6.45 11.46 -32.16
N PHE A 118 5.20 11.62 -31.70
CA PHE A 118 4.05 10.89 -32.26
C PHE A 118 3.55 11.50 -33.57
N VAL A 119 3.53 12.82 -33.68
CA VAL A 119 3.07 13.54 -34.88
C VAL A 119 3.95 13.27 -36.11
N HIS A 120 5.21 12.91 -35.92
CA HIS A 120 6.15 12.67 -37.04
C HIS A 120 6.16 11.23 -37.58
N LYS A 121 5.54 10.25 -36.94
CA LYS A 121 5.68 8.82 -37.30
C LYS A 121 4.40 8.08 -37.67
N PHE A 122 3.22 8.62 -37.41
CA PHE A 122 1.96 7.93 -37.70
C PHE A 122 0.96 8.89 -38.35
N GLU A 123 0.36 8.49 -39.47
CA GLU A 123 -0.72 9.23 -40.07
C GLU A 123 -1.95 9.30 -39.16
N PRO A 124 -2.62 10.48 -39.05
CA PRO A 124 -3.57 10.79 -37.96
C PRO A 124 -4.98 10.22 -38.14
N ALA A 125 -5.18 9.19 -38.96
CA ALA A 125 -6.55 8.75 -39.31
C ALA A 125 -7.25 7.93 -38.24
N SER A 126 -6.57 7.41 -37.21
CA SER A 126 -7.17 6.50 -36.23
C SER A 126 -6.99 6.88 -34.74
N LEU A 127 -6.27 7.94 -34.42
CA LEU A 127 -6.01 8.33 -33.03
C LEU A 127 -6.70 9.66 -32.68
N LYS A 128 -8.03 9.63 -32.55
CA LYS A 128 -8.72 10.68 -31.80
C LYS A 128 -8.57 10.41 -30.29
N ILE A 129 -7.38 10.64 -29.76
CA ILE A 129 -7.22 10.81 -28.32
C ILE A 129 -7.84 12.17 -28.00
N ASN A 130 -9.02 12.18 -27.35
CA ASN A 130 -9.60 13.39 -26.81
C ASN A 130 -8.78 13.85 -25.60
N MET A 131 -7.54 14.27 -25.83
CA MET A 131 -6.82 15.11 -24.89
C MET A 131 -7.34 16.55 -25.08
N LYS A 132 -8.27 16.96 -24.25
CA LYS A 132 -8.52 18.38 -24.05
C LYS A 132 -7.31 18.97 -23.34
N VAL A 133 -6.29 19.32 -24.11
CA VAL A 133 -5.28 20.28 -23.67
C VAL A 133 -6.00 21.62 -23.68
N ASN A 134 -6.15 22.23 -22.52
CA ASN A 134 -6.67 23.59 -22.47
C ASN A 134 -5.66 24.49 -23.17
N LEU A 135 -6.07 25.17 -24.24
CA LEU A 135 -5.26 26.07 -25.06
C LEU A 135 -4.76 27.33 -24.31
N ASP A 136 -5.13 27.47 -23.04
CA ASP A 136 -4.83 28.61 -22.17
C ASP A 136 -3.59 28.44 -21.28
N GLY A 137 -2.84 27.34 -21.42
CA GLY A 137 -1.63 27.09 -20.62
C GLY A 137 -1.88 26.76 -19.15
N SER A 138 -3.12 26.50 -18.74
CA SER A 138 -3.44 26.07 -17.39
C SER A 138 -2.90 24.66 -17.13
N THR A 139 -2.27 24.47 -15.98
CA THR A 139 -1.80 23.16 -15.50
C THR A 139 -2.94 22.16 -15.55
N PRO A 140 -2.72 20.92 -16.01
CA PRO A 140 -3.77 19.92 -16.08
C PRO A 140 -4.41 19.74 -14.71
N GLU A 141 -5.72 19.86 -14.69
CA GLU A 141 -6.55 19.54 -13.54
C GLU A 141 -6.23 18.10 -13.09
N THR A 142 -6.45 17.82 -11.81
CA THR A 142 -6.34 16.44 -11.28
C THR A 142 -7.08 15.49 -12.22
N PRO A 143 -6.50 14.33 -12.60
CA PRO A 143 -7.15 13.42 -13.55
C PRO A 143 -8.58 13.11 -13.13
N GLN A 144 -9.52 13.25 -14.05
CA GLN A 144 -10.93 12.93 -13.77
C GLN A 144 -11.13 11.43 -13.55
N GLY A 145 -10.33 10.61 -14.24
CA GLY A 145 -10.32 9.17 -14.09
C GLY A 145 -8.95 8.56 -14.37
N VAL A 146 -8.58 7.55 -13.59
CA VAL A 146 -7.36 6.76 -13.76
C VAL A 146 -7.73 5.33 -14.15
N GLY A 147 -7.13 4.84 -15.22
CA GLY A 147 -7.29 3.47 -15.72
C GLY A 147 -5.99 2.67 -15.57
N PHE A 148 -6.11 1.46 -15.06
CA PHE A 148 -5.01 0.51 -14.93
C PHE A 148 -5.21 -0.65 -15.90
N LEU A 149 -4.29 -0.82 -16.87
CA LEU A 149 -4.34 -1.86 -17.88
C LEU A 149 -3.51 -3.08 -17.46
N PHE A 150 -4.11 -4.24 -17.59
CA PHE A 150 -3.49 -5.55 -17.36
C PHE A 150 -3.66 -6.40 -18.61
N GLY A 151 -2.55 -6.84 -19.18
CA GLY A 151 -2.56 -7.68 -20.37
C GLY A 151 -2.91 -9.16 -20.08
N SER A 152 -2.99 -9.94 -21.14
CA SER A 152 -3.23 -11.37 -21.01
C SER A 152 -2.11 -12.07 -20.24
N GLU A 153 -2.45 -13.16 -19.56
CA GLU A 153 -1.54 -13.89 -18.69
C GLU A 153 -0.36 -14.51 -19.45
N ARG A 154 -0.57 -14.84 -20.72
CA ARG A 154 0.43 -15.51 -21.54
C ARG A 154 1.30 -14.56 -22.35
N PHE A 155 0.71 -13.50 -22.89
CA PHE A 155 1.39 -12.63 -23.86
C PHE A 155 1.56 -11.19 -23.36
N GLY A 156 0.97 -10.85 -22.21
CA GLY A 156 0.94 -9.48 -21.72
C GLY A 156 0.07 -8.57 -22.59
N MET A 157 0.43 -7.29 -22.68
CA MET A 157 -0.19 -6.31 -23.56
C MET A 157 0.60 -6.17 -24.85
N THR A 158 -0.08 -5.78 -25.92
CA THR A 158 0.58 -5.40 -27.18
C THR A 158 1.38 -4.11 -27.01
N ASN A 159 2.31 -3.82 -27.91
CA ASN A 159 3.01 -2.53 -27.90
C ASN A 159 2.03 -1.37 -28.11
N GLU A 160 1.03 -1.59 -28.98
CA GLU A 160 0.00 -0.59 -29.27
C GLU A 160 -0.78 -0.19 -28.02
N ASP A 161 -1.20 -1.15 -27.20
CA ASP A 161 -1.88 -0.89 -25.93
C ASP A 161 -0.99 -0.11 -24.96
N VAL A 162 0.30 -0.48 -24.85
CA VAL A 162 1.26 0.18 -23.96
C VAL A 162 1.57 1.60 -24.41
N TYR A 163 1.71 1.83 -25.72
CA TYR A 163 2.02 3.16 -26.26
C TYR A 163 0.88 4.17 -26.06
N ARG A 164 -0.31 3.72 -25.80
CA ARG A 164 -1.47 4.57 -25.45
C ARG A 164 -1.45 5.03 -23.99
N CYS A 165 -0.57 4.48 -23.17
CA CYS A 165 -0.52 4.76 -21.75
C CYS A 165 0.43 5.93 -21.44
N HIS A 166 0.14 6.64 -20.35
CA HIS A 166 0.95 7.75 -19.85
C HIS A 166 2.16 7.25 -19.05
N VAL A 167 2.11 6.03 -18.56
CA VAL A 167 3.14 5.39 -17.76
C VAL A 167 3.07 3.89 -17.90
N ALA A 168 4.21 3.20 -17.83
CA ALA A 168 4.31 1.77 -17.59
C ALA A 168 4.69 1.54 -16.11
N LEU A 169 3.78 0.95 -15.35
CA LEU A 169 4.02 0.63 -13.94
C LEU A 169 4.78 -0.69 -13.85
N SER A 170 5.98 -0.64 -13.30
CA SER A 170 6.80 -1.82 -13.00
C SER A 170 6.82 -2.06 -11.49
N ILE A 171 6.26 -3.17 -11.06
CA ILE A 171 6.27 -3.54 -9.63
C ILE A 171 7.67 -4.04 -9.29
N PRO A 172 8.38 -3.40 -8.33
CA PRO A 172 9.67 -3.89 -7.87
C PRO A 172 9.53 -5.31 -7.32
N SER A 173 10.18 -6.27 -7.98
CA SER A 173 10.11 -7.68 -7.65
C SER A 173 11.48 -8.33 -7.75
N ASN A 174 11.58 -9.63 -7.44
CA ASN A 174 12.84 -10.37 -7.56
C ASN A 174 13.34 -10.31 -9.02
N PRO A 175 14.55 -9.79 -9.29
CA PRO A 175 15.09 -9.71 -10.65
C PRO A 175 15.21 -11.07 -11.36
N GLN A 176 15.35 -12.16 -10.62
CA GLN A 176 15.44 -13.51 -11.18
C GLN A 176 14.08 -14.16 -11.43
N PHE A 177 13.02 -13.68 -10.78
CA PHE A 177 11.66 -14.21 -10.91
C PHE A 177 10.63 -13.12 -10.63
N GLY A 178 10.44 -12.21 -11.59
CA GLY A 178 9.61 -11.02 -11.44
C GLY A 178 8.17 -11.17 -11.96
N SER A 179 7.82 -12.32 -12.58
CA SER A 179 6.49 -12.51 -13.14
C SER A 179 5.44 -12.75 -12.07
N LEU A 180 4.57 -11.77 -11.88
CA LEU A 180 3.42 -11.88 -10.99
C LEU A 180 2.20 -12.45 -11.74
N ASN A 181 1.39 -13.24 -11.04
CA ASN A 181 0.05 -13.55 -11.49
C ASN A 181 -0.75 -12.26 -11.68
N LEU A 182 -1.64 -12.21 -12.68
CA LEU A 182 -2.42 -11.04 -13.04
C LEU A 182 -3.16 -10.44 -11.82
N ALA A 183 -3.86 -11.26 -11.05
CA ALA A 183 -4.61 -10.79 -9.88
C ALA A 183 -3.68 -10.34 -8.74
N ALA A 184 -2.49 -10.94 -8.60
CA ALA A 184 -1.48 -10.50 -7.65
C ALA A 184 -0.89 -9.13 -8.04
N ALA A 185 -0.58 -8.92 -9.32
CA ALA A 185 -0.15 -7.62 -9.82
C ALA A 185 -1.23 -6.55 -9.60
N LEU A 186 -2.49 -6.88 -9.90
CA LEU A 186 -3.63 -5.99 -9.67
C LEU A 186 -3.77 -5.65 -8.18
N GLN A 187 -3.61 -6.63 -7.28
CA GLN A 187 -3.69 -6.41 -5.84
C GLN A 187 -2.64 -5.39 -5.36
N VAL A 188 -1.40 -5.52 -5.84
CA VAL A 188 -0.31 -4.59 -5.47
C VAL A 188 -0.60 -3.18 -6.00
N ILE A 189 -0.99 -3.05 -7.27
CA ILE A 189 -1.35 -1.76 -7.86
C ILE A 189 -2.53 -1.11 -7.11
N ALA A 190 -3.58 -1.88 -6.83
CA ALA A 190 -4.75 -1.40 -6.12
C ALA A 190 -4.41 -0.96 -4.68
N TYR A 191 -3.52 -1.67 -4.00
CA TYR A 191 -3.03 -1.33 -2.67
C TYR A 191 -2.26 0.00 -2.68
N GLU A 192 -1.25 0.13 -3.55
CA GLU A 192 -0.46 1.36 -3.65
C GLU A 192 -1.34 2.56 -4.05
N TRP A 193 -2.31 2.34 -4.96
CA TRP A 193 -3.25 3.37 -5.36
C TRP A 193 -4.18 3.79 -4.23
N ARG A 194 -4.69 2.84 -3.45
CA ARG A 194 -5.48 3.12 -2.26
C ARG A 194 -4.72 3.97 -1.24
N LEU A 195 -3.44 3.64 -1.00
CA LEU A 195 -2.58 4.42 -0.10
C LEU A 195 -2.39 5.84 -0.61
N ALA A 196 -2.07 6.00 -1.90
CA ALA A 196 -1.86 7.30 -2.52
C ALA A 196 -3.10 8.20 -2.44
N LEU A 197 -4.31 7.63 -2.59
CA LEU A 197 -5.57 8.36 -2.43
C LEU A 197 -5.87 8.79 -0.99
N GLY A 198 -5.02 8.48 -0.02
CA GLY A 198 -5.28 8.74 1.39
C GLY A 198 -6.43 7.90 1.99
N LEU A 199 -6.89 6.86 1.27
CA LEU A 199 -7.90 5.93 1.73
C LEU A 199 -7.32 4.88 2.70
N ALA A 200 -6.10 5.12 3.15
CA ALA A 200 -5.40 4.29 4.15
C ALA A 200 -6.00 4.38 5.55
N GLY A 201 -7.00 5.23 5.74
CA GLY A 201 -7.80 5.17 6.94
C GLY A 201 -8.25 3.73 7.12
N TYR A 202 -7.75 3.07 8.14
CA TYR A 202 -8.22 1.75 8.55
C TYR A 202 -9.73 1.86 8.77
N GLY A 203 -10.50 1.65 7.68
CA GLY A 203 -11.95 1.68 7.76
C GLY A 203 -12.36 0.68 8.80
N ALA A 204 -13.01 1.13 9.84
CA ALA A 204 -13.83 0.43 10.83
C ALA A 204 -13.32 -0.90 11.45
N PHE A 205 -12.16 -1.42 11.09
CA PHE A 205 -11.28 -1.91 12.11
C PHE A 205 -10.72 -0.65 12.79
N ALA A 206 -11.55 0.00 13.59
CA ALA A 206 -11.02 0.55 14.79
C ALA A 206 -10.15 -0.59 15.35
N VAL A 207 -8.87 -0.57 15.11
CA VAL A 207 -7.94 -0.87 16.19
C VAL A 207 -8.59 -0.08 17.32
N GLN A 208 -9.34 -0.77 18.18
CA GLN A 208 -9.92 -0.22 19.41
C GLN A 208 -8.85 0.69 19.91
N ALA A 209 -9.16 2.00 19.89
CA ALA A 209 -8.18 3.09 19.96
C ALA A 209 -7.08 2.62 20.87
N ALA A 210 -5.92 2.39 20.32
CA ALA A 210 -4.84 1.71 21.02
C ALA A 210 -4.85 2.36 22.38
N THR A 211 -5.20 1.61 23.39
CA THR A 211 -5.38 2.08 24.76
C THR A 211 -4.35 3.15 24.96
N ALA A 212 -4.77 4.40 25.16
CA ALA A 212 -3.97 5.63 25.01
C ALA A 212 -2.53 5.31 25.34
N GLU A 213 -1.58 5.56 24.45
CA GLU A 213 -0.21 5.08 24.61
C GLU A 213 0.16 5.24 26.08
N PRO A 214 0.54 4.17 26.77
CA PRO A 214 0.68 4.22 28.22
C PRO A 214 1.64 5.36 28.57
N ALA A 215 1.22 6.26 29.43
CA ALA A 215 1.99 7.44 29.77
C ALA A 215 3.38 7.02 30.27
N LEU A 216 4.43 7.46 29.60
CA LEU A 216 5.79 7.19 30.02
C LEU A 216 6.04 7.80 31.39
N ALA A 217 6.82 7.11 32.21
CA ALA A 217 7.28 7.65 33.48
C ALA A 217 8.28 8.78 33.25
N ASP A 218 8.17 9.85 34.02
CA ASP A 218 9.16 10.91 34.00
C ASP A 218 10.46 10.51 34.74
N ALA A 219 11.50 11.31 34.56
CA ALA A 219 12.82 11.01 35.15
C ALA A 219 12.78 10.96 36.71
N ALA A 220 11.91 11.73 37.35
CA ALA A 220 11.75 11.74 38.81
C ALA A 220 11.09 10.44 39.30
N GLN A 221 10.09 9.96 38.57
CA GLN A 221 9.40 8.69 38.83
C GLN A 221 10.36 7.50 38.71
N VAL A 222 11.15 7.46 37.63
CA VAL A 222 12.17 6.41 37.40
C VAL A 222 13.25 6.45 38.49
N SER A 223 13.76 7.63 38.80
CA SER A 223 14.77 7.81 39.87
C SER A 223 14.25 7.38 41.24
N GLY A 224 13.01 7.76 41.58
CA GLY A 224 12.38 7.36 42.85
C GLY A 224 12.08 5.83 42.91
N MET A 225 11.78 5.22 41.80
CA MET A 225 11.60 3.76 41.70
C MET A 225 12.96 3.04 41.90
N LEU A 226 14.04 3.53 41.28
CA LEU A 226 15.37 2.98 41.42
C LEU A 226 15.89 3.09 42.86
N ALA A 227 15.70 4.22 43.53
CA ALA A 227 16.06 4.38 44.93
C ALA A 227 15.29 3.39 45.84
N HIS A 228 14.01 3.17 45.58
CA HIS A 228 13.21 2.21 46.32
C HIS A 228 13.67 0.75 46.06
N LEU A 229 14.02 0.44 44.82
CA LEU A 229 14.55 -0.86 44.45
C LEU A 229 15.93 -1.12 45.11
N GLU A 230 16.80 -0.12 45.17
CA GLU A 230 18.09 -0.21 45.86
C GLU A 230 17.90 -0.54 47.35
N GLN A 231 16.98 0.14 48.04
CA GLN A 231 16.64 -0.17 49.43
C GLN A 231 16.19 -1.63 49.59
N GLY A 232 15.31 -2.11 48.69
CA GLY A 232 14.87 -3.51 48.71
C GLY A 232 15.99 -4.49 48.52
N LEU A 233 16.89 -4.24 47.54
CA LEU A 233 18.03 -5.10 47.24
C LEU A 233 19.04 -5.16 48.41
N VAL A 234 19.25 -4.06 49.11
CA VAL A 234 20.08 -4.00 50.34
C VAL A 234 19.40 -4.80 51.45
N ALA A 235 18.11 -4.61 51.68
CA ALA A 235 17.38 -5.27 52.74
C ALA A 235 17.41 -6.81 52.64
N ILE A 236 17.33 -7.35 51.41
CA ILE A 236 17.43 -8.80 51.16
C ILE A 236 18.87 -9.28 51.04
N GLN A 237 19.86 -8.44 51.31
CA GLN A 237 21.31 -8.76 51.24
C GLN A 237 21.81 -9.14 49.82
N PHE A 238 21.11 -8.72 48.77
CA PHE A 238 21.55 -8.90 47.40
C PHE A 238 22.57 -7.83 46.98
N LEU A 239 22.40 -6.61 47.45
CA LEU A 239 23.32 -5.49 47.24
C LEU A 239 24.03 -5.14 48.55
N ASP A 240 25.35 -5.23 48.53
CA ASP A 240 26.18 -4.75 49.63
C ASP A 240 26.44 -3.23 49.45
N PRO A 241 25.97 -2.38 50.39
CA PRO A 241 26.16 -0.93 50.29
C PRO A 241 27.64 -0.52 50.40
N GLU A 242 28.50 -1.32 51.08
CA GLU A 242 29.93 -1.02 51.18
C GLU A 242 30.71 -1.46 49.93
N ALA A 243 30.11 -2.36 49.10
CA ALA A 243 30.69 -2.82 47.86
C ALA A 243 29.66 -2.89 46.71
N PRO A 244 29.04 -1.77 46.30
CA PRO A 244 27.86 -1.76 45.42
C PRO A 244 28.18 -2.17 43.99
N LYS A 245 29.46 -2.30 43.63
CA LYS A 245 29.91 -2.60 42.26
C LYS A 245 29.27 -1.66 41.23
N LYS A 246 28.83 -2.22 40.10
CA LYS A 246 28.16 -1.43 39.01
C LYS A 246 26.67 -1.79 38.85
N LEU A 247 26.00 -2.34 39.87
CA LEU A 247 24.65 -2.82 39.77
C LEU A 247 23.67 -1.66 39.51
N MET A 248 23.64 -0.66 40.39
CA MET A 248 22.69 0.48 40.25
C MET A 248 22.92 1.28 38.98
N PRO A 249 24.14 1.61 38.55
CA PRO A 249 24.38 2.22 37.25
C PRO A 249 23.83 1.41 36.07
N ARG A 250 23.96 0.06 36.12
CA ARG A 250 23.41 -0.80 35.06
C ARG A 250 21.90 -0.88 35.06
N LEU A 251 21.27 -0.92 36.24
CA LEU A 251 19.81 -0.85 36.37
C LEU A 251 19.25 0.49 35.86
N ASN A 252 19.92 1.60 36.20
CA ASN A 252 19.57 2.91 35.68
C ASN A 252 19.65 2.95 34.15
N GLN A 253 20.73 2.43 33.57
CA GLN A 253 20.86 2.34 32.11
C GLN A 253 19.78 1.45 31.48
N LEU A 254 19.44 0.32 32.13
CA LEU A 254 18.41 -0.59 31.68
C LEU A 254 17.05 0.09 31.60
N PHE A 255 16.60 0.72 32.69
CA PHE A 255 15.28 1.32 32.76
C PHE A 255 15.15 2.59 31.91
N ASN A 256 16.21 3.39 31.79
CA ASN A 256 16.23 4.52 30.87
C ASN A 256 16.12 4.08 29.40
N ARG A 257 16.74 2.97 29.04
CA ARG A 257 16.62 2.38 27.68
C ARG A 257 15.26 1.76 27.44
N ALA A 258 14.62 1.19 28.47
CA ALA A 258 13.32 0.53 28.36
C ALA A 258 12.17 1.54 28.20
N ALA A 259 12.39 2.83 28.49
CA ALA A 259 11.36 3.86 28.44
C ALA A 259 10.08 3.43 29.19
N VAL A 260 10.25 3.07 30.47
CA VAL A 260 9.18 2.47 31.29
C VAL A 260 7.99 3.39 31.48
N THR A 261 6.81 2.81 31.54
CA THR A 261 5.55 3.51 31.77
C THR A 261 5.31 3.77 33.27
N GLN A 262 4.37 4.66 33.59
CA GLN A 262 3.98 4.92 34.97
C GLN A 262 3.46 3.67 35.69
N GLU A 263 2.70 2.81 34.97
CA GLU A 263 2.20 1.54 35.51
C GLU A 263 3.34 0.57 35.82
N GLU A 264 4.35 0.45 34.94
CA GLU A 264 5.52 -0.38 35.17
C GLU A 264 6.34 0.10 36.35
N VAL A 265 6.49 1.42 36.54
CA VAL A 265 7.09 2.00 37.73
C VAL A 265 6.33 1.61 38.99
N HIS A 266 5.00 1.62 38.97
CA HIS A 266 4.19 1.17 40.10
C HIS A 266 4.38 -0.32 40.41
N ILE A 267 4.45 -1.17 39.40
CA ILE A 267 4.74 -2.60 39.56
C ILE A 267 6.11 -2.79 40.22
N LEU A 268 7.15 -2.14 39.72
CA LEU A 268 8.51 -2.24 40.24
C LEU A 268 8.64 -1.71 41.67
N ARG A 269 7.92 -0.64 42.01
CA ARG A 269 7.83 -0.17 43.40
C ARG A 269 7.12 -1.18 44.31
N GLY A 270 6.12 -1.91 43.78
CA GLY A 270 5.48 -3.02 44.49
C GLY A 270 6.45 -4.15 44.79
N VAL A 271 7.29 -4.50 43.81
CA VAL A 271 8.37 -5.50 44.01
C VAL A 271 9.37 -5.06 45.07
N ALA A 272 9.84 -3.81 45.01
CA ALA A 272 10.77 -3.26 46.01
C ALA A 272 10.16 -3.26 47.42
N LYS A 273 8.87 -2.91 47.56
CA LYS A 273 8.14 -2.99 48.82
C LYS A 273 8.07 -4.44 49.36
N ALA A 274 7.78 -5.40 48.51
CA ALA A 274 7.74 -6.82 48.88
C ALA A 274 9.10 -7.32 49.39
N MET A 275 10.22 -6.88 48.77
CA MET A 275 11.57 -7.17 49.26
C MET A 275 11.79 -6.63 50.66
N LEU A 276 11.42 -5.39 50.91
CA LEU A 276 11.55 -4.75 52.23
C LEU A 276 10.67 -5.45 53.28
N GLU A 277 9.51 -5.94 52.93
CA GLU A 277 8.64 -6.68 53.83
C GLU A 277 9.21 -8.08 54.15
N ALA A 278 9.74 -8.78 53.15
CA ALA A 278 10.35 -10.08 53.29
C ALA A 278 11.62 -10.07 54.18
N ALA A 279 12.33 -8.93 54.19
CA ALA A 279 13.53 -8.76 55.03
C ALA A 279 13.23 -8.47 56.51
N LYS A 280 11.97 -8.20 56.88
CA LYS A 280 11.59 -7.99 58.26
C LYS A 280 11.63 -9.28 59.07
N PRO A 281 12.15 -9.24 60.30
CA PRO A 281 12.15 -10.44 61.15
C PRO A 281 10.73 -10.90 61.41
N VAL A 282 10.46 -12.18 61.24
CA VAL A 282 9.18 -12.80 61.55
C VAL A 282 8.93 -12.55 63.07
N LYS A 283 7.93 -11.74 63.40
CA LYS A 283 7.49 -11.66 64.80
C LYS A 283 6.99 -13.04 65.20
N ARG A 284 7.77 -13.70 66.02
CA ARG A 284 7.35 -14.93 66.76
C ARG A 284 6.34 -14.57 67.86
#